data_4a38eb923b97efe989b8172ef30835ee
#
_entry.id   4a38eb923b97efe989b8172ef30835ee
#
_cell.length_a   1.000
_cell.length_b   1.000
_cell.length_c   1.000
_cell.angle_alpha   90.00
_cell.angle_beta   90.00
_cell.angle_gamma   90.00
#
_symmetry.space_group_name_H-M   'P 1'
#
loop_
_entity.id
_entity.type
_entity.pdbx_description
1 polymer ?
#
loop_
_entity_poly.entity_id
_entity_poly.type
_entity_poly.pdbx_seq_one_letter_code
_entity_poly.pdbx_strand_id
1 'polypeptide(L)'
;MTNVEITAEPRTDFGKGAARRLRRSGNVPAVIYGSGMELTHVALDEHSIDLALRKPRVVLNVNYGGTTYLTKPRDVQRDPVKRTLEHVDLIIITKQEAAIRSSYADAVAKAEIAAAEAGYDSASVIMALEEAVARGEDPLEAVDHAVEDVKNKAQEMAAAAAAREAAREAAEAETGGEVAEGSTETSADESAAE
;
A
#
# COMPACT_ATOMS: atom_id res chain seq x y z
N MET A 1 -15.16 0.71 11.46
CA MET A 1 -15.15 -0.77 11.68
C MET A 1 -15.16 -1.47 10.33
N THR A 2 -14.07 -2.13 9.97
CA THR A 2 -13.88 -2.74 8.63
C THR A 2 -14.21 -4.24 8.64
N ASN A 3 -15.15 -4.65 9.46
CA ASN A 3 -15.63 -6.03 9.47
C ASN A 3 -16.62 -6.20 8.32
N VAL A 4 -16.34 -7.12 7.40
CA VAL A 4 -17.21 -7.47 6.29
C VAL A 4 -17.82 -8.83 6.58
N GLU A 5 -19.15 -8.91 6.52
CA GLU A 5 -19.88 -10.18 6.70
C GLU A 5 -20.00 -10.89 5.35
N ILE A 6 -19.63 -12.17 5.32
CA ILE A 6 -19.71 -13.01 4.13
C ILE A 6 -20.37 -14.33 4.51
N THR A 7 -21.35 -14.75 3.74
CA THR A 7 -21.95 -16.06 3.89
C THR A 7 -21.15 -17.12 3.14
N ALA A 8 -20.86 -18.22 3.80
CA ALA A 8 -20.12 -19.35 3.23
C ALA A 8 -21.05 -20.56 3.08
N GLU A 9 -21.02 -21.17 1.92
CA GLU A 9 -21.73 -22.42 1.64
C GLU A 9 -20.77 -23.60 1.78
N PRO A 10 -21.27 -24.78 2.28
CA PRO A 10 -20.46 -25.97 2.36
C PRO A 10 -20.10 -26.48 0.95
N ARG A 11 -18.85 -26.86 0.76
CA ARG A 11 -18.39 -27.43 -0.50
C ARG A 11 -18.09 -28.92 -0.35
N THR A 12 -18.84 -29.74 -1.07
CA THR A 12 -18.72 -31.20 -1.10
C THR A 12 -18.07 -31.72 -2.38
N ASP A 13 -18.19 -30.95 -3.49
CA ASP A 13 -17.66 -31.33 -4.79
C ASP A 13 -16.22 -30.83 -4.98
N PHE A 14 -15.31 -31.76 -5.33
CA PHE A 14 -13.90 -31.47 -5.53
C PHE A 14 -13.44 -31.73 -6.98
N GLY A 15 -12.24 -31.30 -7.29
CA GLY A 15 -11.58 -31.48 -8.57
C GLY A 15 -11.81 -30.33 -9.55
N LYS A 16 -11.05 -30.40 -10.68
CA LYS A 16 -10.96 -29.33 -11.70
C LYS A 16 -12.33 -28.94 -12.29
N GLY A 17 -13.17 -29.95 -12.57
CA GLY A 17 -14.48 -29.72 -13.17
C GLY A 17 -15.45 -29.01 -12.21
N ALA A 18 -15.49 -29.44 -10.94
CA ALA A 18 -16.31 -28.84 -9.90
C ALA A 18 -15.90 -27.39 -9.60
N ALA A 19 -14.59 -27.13 -9.45
CA ALA A 19 -14.08 -25.78 -9.23
C ALA A 19 -14.40 -24.82 -10.39
N ARG A 20 -14.34 -25.31 -11.64
CA ARG A 20 -14.74 -24.51 -12.82
C ARG A 20 -16.24 -24.20 -12.85
N ARG A 21 -17.10 -25.17 -12.46
CA ARG A 21 -18.55 -24.92 -12.37
C ARG A 21 -18.84 -23.89 -11.30
N LEU A 22 -18.23 -24.02 -10.12
CA LEU A 22 -18.39 -23.11 -9.01
C LEU A 22 -18.05 -21.65 -9.40
N ARG A 23 -16.90 -21.45 -10.06
CA ARG A 23 -16.49 -20.10 -10.52
C ARG A 23 -17.42 -19.55 -11.62
N ARG A 24 -18.01 -20.40 -12.47
CA ARG A 24 -19.01 -19.96 -13.45
C ARG A 24 -20.34 -19.52 -12.82
N SER A 25 -20.65 -20.05 -11.65
CA SER A 25 -21.86 -19.61 -10.90
C SER A 25 -21.63 -18.37 -10.05
N GLY A 26 -20.44 -17.73 -10.14
CA GLY A 26 -20.10 -16.51 -9.38
C GLY A 26 -19.59 -16.78 -7.97
N ASN A 27 -19.20 -18.03 -7.67
CA ASN A 27 -18.68 -18.40 -6.37
C ASN A 27 -17.20 -18.78 -6.46
N VAL A 28 -16.41 -18.44 -5.43
CA VAL A 28 -14.99 -18.76 -5.32
C VAL A 28 -14.78 -19.88 -4.31
N PRO A 29 -14.03 -20.94 -4.66
CA PRO A 29 -13.63 -21.94 -3.70
C PRO A 29 -12.66 -21.34 -2.67
N ALA A 30 -12.93 -21.58 -1.40
CA ALA A 30 -12.09 -21.13 -0.31
C ALA A 30 -11.89 -22.21 0.74
N VAL A 31 -10.89 -22.02 1.58
CA VAL A 31 -10.58 -22.90 2.69
C VAL A 31 -10.48 -22.07 3.96
N ILE A 32 -11.16 -22.54 5.02
CA ILE A 32 -11.07 -21.95 6.35
C ILE A 32 -10.32 -22.92 7.24
N TYR A 33 -9.31 -22.46 7.93
CA TYR A 33 -8.54 -23.22 8.89
C TYR A 33 -7.97 -22.34 10.01
N GLY A 34 -7.58 -22.95 11.09
CA GLY A 34 -6.99 -22.20 12.21
C GLY A 34 -7.05 -22.96 13.52
N SER A 35 -6.65 -22.30 14.60
CA SER A 35 -6.57 -22.90 15.93
C SER A 35 -7.95 -23.36 16.40
N GLY A 36 -8.10 -24.66 16.63
CA GLY A 36 -9.31 -25.27 17.19
C GLY A 36 -10.40 -25.67 16.18
N MET A 37 -10.14 -25.56 14.88
CA MET A 37 -11.08 -26.00 13.85
C MET A 37 -10.39 -26.87 12.80
N GLU A 38 -11.07 -27.93 12.35
CA GLU A 38 -10.64 -28.71 11.20
C GLU A 38 -10.74 -27.88 9.92
N LEU A 39 -9.86 -28.20 8.98
CA LEU A 39 -9.83 -27.58 7.67
C LEU A 39 -11.20 -27.77 6.99
N THR A 40 -11.86 -26.66 6.67
CA THR A 40 -13.19 -26.66 6.08
C THR A 40 -13.18 -26.03 4.69
N HIS A 41 -13.67 -26.77 3.72
CA HIS A 41 -13.83 -26.29 2.36
C HIS A 41 -15.17 -25.57 2.18
N VAL A 42 -15.13 -24.35 1.69
CA VAL A 42 -16.32 -23.51 1.50
C VAL A 42 -16.36 -22.87 0.12
N ALA A 43 -17.54 -22.42 -0.25
CA ALA A 43 -17.76 -21.56 -1.41
C ALA A 43 -18.19 -20.17 -0.93
N LEU A 44 -17.56 -19.12 -1.46
CA LEU A 44 -17.85 -17.74 -1.13
C LEU A 44 -18.34 -17.00 -2.37
N ASP A 45 -19.23 -16.02 -2.21
CA ASP A 45 -19.63 -15.14 -3.29
C ASP A 45 -18.45 -14.30 -3.79
N GLU A 46 -18.15 -14.39 -5.11
CA GLU A 46 -16.98 -13.75 -5.72
C GLU A 46 -17.02 -12.22 -5.57
N HIS A 47 -18.19 -11.62 -5.76
CA HIS A 47 -18.33 -10.17 -5.71
C HIS A 47 -18.07 -9.63 -4.31
N SER A 48 -18.69 -10.23 -3.31
CA SER A 48 -18.58 -9.80 -1.92
C SER A 48 -17.14 -9.96 -1.40
N ILE A 49 -16.49 -11.08 -1.71
CA ILE A 49 -15.11 -11.32 -1.28
C ILE A 49 -14.11 -10.42 -2.02
N ASP A 50 -14.32 -10.15 -3.32
CA ASP A 50 -13.43 -9.23 -4.07
C ASP A 50 -13.49 -7.80 -3.52
N LEU A 51 -14.67 -7.29 -3.21
CA LEU A 51 -14.84 -5.98 -2.57
C LEU A 51 -14.20 -5.94 -1.17
N ALA A 52 -14.36 -7.00 -0.40
CA ALA A 52 -13.75 -7.09 0.92
C ALA A 52 -12.22 -7.07 0.87
N LEU A 53 -11.63 -7.82 -0.06
CA LEU A 53 -10.17 -7.93 -0.23
C LEU A 53 -9.48 -6.64 -0.72
N ARG A 54 -10.22 -5.66 -1.19
CA ARG A 54 -9.67 -4.33 -1.55
C ARG A 54 -9.32 -3.50 -0.33
N LYS A 55 -9.90 -3.82 0.83
CA LYS A 55 -9.61 -3.09 2.08
C LYS A 55 -8.31 -3.59 2.72
N PRO A 56 -7.41 -2.70 3.14
CA PRO A 56 -6.19 -3.12 3.81
C PRO A 56 -6.50 -3.81 5.13
N ARG A 57 -5.76 -4.87 5.45
CA ARG A 57 -5.89 -5.64 6.70
C ARG A 57 -7.33 -6.03 7.07
N VAL A 58 -8.18 -6.28 6.08
CA VAL A 58 -9.60 -6.63 6.29
C VAL A 58 -9.77 -7.81 7.26
N VAL A 59 -10.81 -7.70 8.10
CA VAL A 59 -11.32 -8.81 8.92
C VAL A 59 -12.64 -9.27 8.32
N LEU A 60 -12.75 -10.55 8.06
CA LEU A 60 -13.92 -11.17 7.47
C LEU A 60 -14.69 -11.96 8.53
N ASN A 61 -15.96 -11.63 8.70
CA ASN A 61 -16.91 -12.40 9.50
C ASN A 61 -17.56 -13.42 8.56
N VAL A 62 -17.06 -14.64 8.58
CA VAL A 62 -17.57 -15.69 7.71
C VAL A 62 -18.65 -16.49 8.44
N ASN A 63 -19.86 -16.42 7.94
CA ASN A 63 -21.00 -17.18 8.47
C ASN A 63 -21.07 -18.56 7.79
N TYR A 64 -20.72 -19.59 8.53
CA TYR A 64 -20.74 -20.96 8.07
C TYR A 64 -21.46 -21.87 9.07
N GLY A 65 -22.46 -22.63 8.60
CA GLY A 65 -23.20 -23.58 9.45
C GLY A 65 -23.89 -22.96 10.67
N GLY A 66 -24.29 -21.68 10.57
CA GLY A 66 -24.91 -20.95 11.70
C GLY A 66 -23.92 -20.39 12.73
N THR A 67 -22.61 -20.54 12.48
CA THR A 67 -21.56 -19.99 13.33
C THR A 67 -20.78 -18.94 12.56
N THR A 68 -20.45 -17.82 13.20
CA THR A 68 -19.63 -16.76 12.63
C THR A 68 -18.17 -16.95 13.04
N TYR A 69 -17.29 -17.06 12.06
CA TYR A 69 -15.85 -17.17 12.25
C TYR A 69 -15.17 -15.86 11.89
N LEU A 70 -14.35 -15.34 12.82
CA LEU A 70 -13.47 -14.22 12.57
C LEU A 70 -12.25 -14.71 11.80
N THR A 71 -12.10 -14.25 10.56
CA THR A 71 -11.02 -14.73 9.69
C THR A 71 -10.27 -13.57 9.04
N LYS A 72 -9.02 -13.85 8.64
CA LYS A 72 -8.22 -12.98 7.78
C LYS A 72 -7.81 -13.72 6.50
N PRO A 73 -7.71 -13.05 5.37
CA PRO A 73 -7.12 -13.65 4.17
C PRO A 73 -5.63 -13.91 4.43
N ARG A 74 -5.15 -15.11 4.05
CA ARG A 74 -3.74 -15.49 4.08
C ARG A 74 -3.14 -15.53 2.70
N ASP A 75 -3.82 -16.22 1.77
CA ASP A 75 -3.44 -16.30 0.38
C ASP A 75 -4.64 -16.01 -0.52
N VAL A 76 -4.41 -15.26 -1.58
CA VAL A 76 -5.43 -14.87 -2.55
C VAL A 76 -4.90 -15.14 -3.95
N GLN A 77 -5.41 -16.19 -4.57
CA GLN A 77 -5.04 -16.58 -5.92
C GLN A 77 -5.97 -15.92 -6.95
N ARG A 78 -5.38 -15.18 -7.88
CA ARG A 78 -6.09 -14.52 -8.98
C ARG A 78 -5.59 -15.02 -10.34
N ASP A 79 -6.49 -15.17 -11.27
CA ASP A 79 -6.12 -15.40 -12.68
C ASP A 79 -5.40 -14.16 -13.22
N PRO A 80 -4.16 -14.27 -13.71
CA PRO A 80 -3.38 -13.12 -14.19
C PRO A 80 -3.98 -12.44 -15.42
N VAL A 81 -4.76 -13.17 -16.22
CA VAL A 81 -5.36 -12.66 -17.46
C VAL A 81 -6.73 -12.05 -17.20
N LYS A 82 -7.60 -12.79 -16.52
CA LYS A 82 -8.99 -12.40 -16.28
C LYS A 82 -9.14 -11.55 -15.01
N ARG A 83 -8.14 -11.57 -14.11
CA ARG A 83 -8.16 -10.94 -12.78
C ARG A 83 -9.27 -11.44 -11.85
N THR A 84 -9.95 -12.52 -12.21
CA THR A 84 -10.96 -13.18 -11.38
C THR A 84 -10.30 -13.94 -10.23
N LEU A 85 -11.00 -14.09 -9.12
CA LEU A 85 -10.53 -14.86 -7.98
C LEU A 85 -10.57 -16.37 -8.30
N GLU A 86 -9.47 -17.07 -8.08
CA GLU A 86 -9.37 -18.51 -8.28
C GLU A 86 -9.52 -19.29 -6.98
N HIS A 87 -8.89 -18.81 -5.93
CA HIS A 87 -8.91 -19.43 -4.60
C HIS A 87 -8.62 -18.41 -3.51
N VAL A 88 -9.18 -18.62 -2.32
CA VAL A 88 -8.89 -17.80 -1.13
C VAL A 88 -8.68 -18.69 0.08
N ASP A 89 -7.56 -18.47 0.75
CA ASP A 89 -7.23 -19.12 2.02
C ASP A 89 -7.54 -18.16 3.17
N LEU A 90 -8.36 -18.64 4.11
CA LEU A 90 -8.79 -17.88 5.27
C LEU A 90 -8.30 -18.55 6.57
N ILE A 91 -7.63 -17.75 7.40
CA ILE A 91 -7.21 -18.18 8.73
C ILE A 91 -8.12 -17.58 9.79
N ILE A 92 -8.57 -18.43 10.72
CA ILE A 92 -9.29 -17.97 11.90
C ILE A 92 -8.35 -17.20 12.82
N ILE A 93 -8.78 -16.05 13.27
CA ILE A 93 -8.04 -15.15 14.15
C ILE A 93 -8.76 -14.96 15.48
N THR A 94 -8.01 -14.54 16.50
CA THR A 94 -8.56 -14.17 17.79
C THR A 94 -9.29 -12.82 17.73
N LYS A 95 -10.19 -12.59 18.68
CA LYS A 95 -10.88 -11.28 18.81
C LYS A 95 -9.89 -10.12 19.02
N GLN A 96 -8.78 -10.37 19.74
CA GLN A 96 -7.74 -9.38 19.96
C GLN A 96 -7.03 -9.00 18.65
N GLU A 97 -6.63 -9.99 17.85
CA GLU A 97 -6.01 -9.75 16.54
C GLU A 97 -6.98 -9.04 15.57
N ALA A 98 -8.27 -9.42 15.62
CA ALA A 98 -9.30 -8.76 14.82
C ALA A 98 -9.47 -7.28 15.20
N ALA A 99 -9.42 -6.96 16.50
CA ALA A 99 -9.49 -5.59 16.99
C ALA A 99 -8.30 -4.74 16.51
N ILE A 100 -7.08 -5.26 16.63
CA ILE A 100 -5.86 -4.58 16.15
C ILE A 100 -5.92 -4.34 14.63
N ARG A 101 -6.39 -5.33 13.87
CA ARG A 101 -6.53 -5.18 12.41
C ARG A 101 -7.59 -4.15 12.01
N SER A 102 -8.71 -4.09 12.75
CA SER A 102 -9.77 -3.10 12.49
C SER A 102 -9.32 -1.68 12.84
N SER A 103 -8.62 -1.49 13.97
CA SER A 103 -8.08 -0.18 14.34
C SER A 103 -7.04 0.32 13.33
N TYR A 104 -6.22 -0.57 12.80
CA TYR A 104 -5.28 -0.19 11.73
C TYR A 104 -5.99 0.21 10.43
N ALA A 105 -7.06 -0.47 10.04
CA ALA A 105 -7.80 -0.11 8.84
C ALA A 105 -8.51 1.26 9.00
N ASP A 106 -9.04 1.54 10.19
CA ASP A 106 -9.63 2.84 10.52
C ASP A 106 -8.53 3.94 10.55
N ALA A 107 -7.31 3.61 11.04
CA ALA A 107 -6.16 4.50 11.04
C ALA A 107 -5.69 4.84 9.62
N VAL A 108 -5.64 3.87 8.70
CA VAL A 108 -5.31 4.12 7.28
C VAL A 108 -6.33 5.06 6.64
N ALA A 109 -7.63 4.85 6.87
CA ALA A 109 -8.66 5.74 6.35
C ALA A 109 -8.53 7.18 6.91
N LYS A 110 -8.22 7.33 8.21
CA LYS A 110 -7.94 8.62 8.83
C LYS A 110 -6.68 9.27 8.23
N ALA A 111 -5.62 8.48 8.00
CA ALA A 111 -4.37 8.94 7.40
C ALA A 111 -4.55 9.45 5.96
N GLU A 112 -5.35 8.78 5.14
CA GLU A 112 -5.68 9.24 3.78
C GLU A 112 -6.40 10.60 3.79
N ILE A 113 -7.36 10.79 4.69
CA ILE A 113 -8.08 12.07 4.85
C ILE A 113 -7.11 13.15 5.32
N ALA A 114 -6.33 12.89 6.35
CA ALA A 114 -5.37 13.85 6.90
C ALA A 114 -4.27 14.23 5.88
N ALA A 115 -3.82 13.29 5.08
CA ALA A 115 -2.87 13.55 3.98
C ALA A 115 -3.48 14.48 2.94
N ALA A 116 -4.73 14.24 2.54
CA ALA A 116 -5.44 15.08 1.57
C ALA A 116 -5.66 16.51 2.10
N GLU A 117 -6.03 16.67 3.38
CA GLU A 117 -6.21 17.97 4.02
C GLU A 117 -4.88 18.74 4.14
N ALA A 118 -3.79 18.05 4.44
CA ALA A 118 -2.46 18.63 4.58
C ALA A 118 -1.74 18.83 3.24
N GLY A 119 -2.26 18.30 2.13
CA GLY A 119 -1.66 18.40 0.80
C GLY A 119 -0.43 17.50 0.59
N TYR A 120 -0.30 16.42 1.37
CA TYR A 120 0.77 15.44 1.25
C TYR A 120 0.32 14.20 0.48
N ASP A 121 1.31 13.45 -0.05
CA ASP A 121 1.04 12.17 -0.67
C ASP A 121 0.60 11.13 0.36
N SER A 122 -0.58 10.53 0.14
CA SER A 122 -1.17 9.55 1.06
C SER A 122 -0.29 8.32 1.27
N ALA A 123 0.45 7.89 0.23
CA ALA A 123 1.37 6.76 0.35
C ALA A 123 2.50 7.03 1.35
N SER A 124 3.03 8.25 1.36
CA SER A 124 4.07 8.67 2.31
C SER A 124 3.58 8.66 3.76
N VAL A 125 2.34 9.11 4.00
CA VAL A 125 1.73 9.11 5.33
C VAL A 125 1.42 7.69 5.79
N ILE A 126 0.94 6.82 4.89
CA ILE A 126 0.69 5.41 5.21
C ILE A 126 2.00 4.68 5.54
N MET A 127 3.09 4.93 4.82
CA MET A 127 4.40 4.35 5.17
C MET A 127 4.88 4.78 6.55
N ALA A 128 4.75 6.06 6.89
CA ALA A 128 5.10 6.56 8.22
C ALA A 128 4.22 5.93 9.32
N LEU A 129 2.93 5.75 9.04
CA LEU A 129 2.00 5.05 9.93
C LEU A 129 2.41 3.58 10.13
N GLU A 130 2.81 2.88 9.07
CA GLU A 130 3.29 1.49 9.17
C GLU A 130 4.54 1.39 10.04
N GLU A 131 5.45 2.33 9.92
CA GLU A 131 6.66 2.40 10.72
C GLU A 131 6.36 2.69 12.21
N ALA A 132 5.43 3.60 12.50
CA ALA A 132 4.99 3.91 13.86
C ALA A 132 4.31 2.69 14.52
N VAL A 133 3.43 2.00 13.79
CA VAL A 133 2.79 0.76 14.26
C VAL A 133 3.81 -0.37 14.45
N ALA A 134 4.85 -0.46 13.61
CA ALA A 134 5.93 -1.42 13.80
C ALA A 134 6.77 -1.14 15.06
N ARG A 135 6.85 0.12 15.50
CA ARG A 135 7.44 0.51 16.80
C ARG A 135 6.55 0.17 18.00
N GLY A 136 5.31 -0.25 17.77
CA GLY A 136 4.35 -0.66 18.81
C GLY A 136 3.40 0.46 19.25
N GLU A 137 3.27 1.52 18.48
CA GLU A 137 2.32 2.60 18.73
C GLU A 137 0.88 2.16 18.39
N ASP A 138 -0.12 2.74 19.08
CA ASP A 138 -1.52 2.50 18.72
C ASP A 138 -1.82 3.07 17.33
N PRO A 139 -2.42 2.29 16.41
CA PRO A 139 -2.61 2.72 15.04
C PRO A 139 -3.37 4.05 14.87
N LEU A 140 -4.36 4.32 15.74
CA LEU A 140 -5.17 5.52 15.63
C LEU A 140 -4.44 6.77 16.15
N GLU A 141 -3.60 6.63 17.17
CA GLU A 141 -2.76 7.71 17.72
C GLU A 141 -1.56 7.97 16.79
N ALA A 142 -1.02 6.93 16.19
CA ALA A 142 0.11 7.01 15.27
C ALA A 142 -0.17 7.81 13.98
N VAL A 143 -1.44 8.02 13.61
CA VAL A 143 -1.80 8.82 12.42
C VAL A 143 -1.31 10.26 12.54
N ASP A 144 -1.51 10.88 13.70
CA ASP A 144 -1.16 12.29 13.91
C ASP A 144 0.37 12.46 13.89
N HIS A 145 1.11 11.50 14.49
CA HIS A 145 2.58 11.44 14.42
C HIS A 145 3.08 11.20 12.98
N ALA A 146 2.45 10.30 12.23
CA ALA A 146 2.83 10.01 10.85
C ALA A 146 2.69 11.23 9.92
N VAL A 147 1.63 12.03 10.10
CA VAL A 147 1.45 13.29 9.35
C VAL A 147 2.53 14.31 9.72
N GLU A 148 2.89 14.39 11.00
CA GLU A 148 3.91 15.30 11.49
C GLU A 148 5.32 14.90 11.01
N ASP A 149 5.63 13.62 11.00
CA ASP A 149 6.89 13.06 10.45
C ASP A 149 7.03 13.37 8.95
N VAL A 150 5.96 13.17 8.17
CA VAL A 150 5.97 13.50 6.73
C VAL A 150 6.14 15.01 6.50
N LYS A 151 5.48 15.85 7.30
CA LYS A 151 5.63 17.30 7.27
C LYS A 151 7.07 17.73 7.54
N ASN A 152 7.68 17.20 8.62
CA ASN A 152 9.05 17.51 9.00
C ASN A 152 10.03 17.09 7.91
N LYS A 153 9.87 15.90 7.37
CA LYS A 153 10.69 15.39 6.27
C LYS A 153 10.55 16.20 4.98
N ALA A 154 9.33 16.64 4.66
CA ALA A 154 9.09 17.52 3.52
C ALA A 154 9.76 18.89 3.70
N GLN A 155 9.72 19.46 4.91
CA GLN A 155 10.40 20.72 5.22
C GLN A 155 11.92 20.58 5.16
N GLU A 156 12.48 19.47 5.66
CA GLU A 156 13.90 19.18 5.59
C GLU A 156 14.38 19.04 4.14
N MET A 157 13.62 18.32 3.31
CA MET A 157 13.91 18.19 1.88
C MET A 157 13.83 19.52 1.14
N ALA A 158 12.83 20.36 1.46
CA ALA A 158 12.70 21.69 0.87
C ALA A 158 13.88 22.61 1.28
N ALA A 159 14.28 22.58 2.54
CA ALA A 159 15.44 23.32 3.03
C ALA A 159 16.75 22.83 2.39
N ALA A 160 16.93 21.52 2.24
CA ALA A 160 18.09 20.95 1.55
C ALA A 160 18.12 21.27 0.06
N ALA A 161 16.96 21.33 -0.60
CA ALA A 161 16.84 21.74 -2.00
C ALA A 161 17.20 23.22 -2.18
N ALA A 162 16.68 24.10 -1.32
CA ALA A 162 17.01 25.53 -1.33
C ALA A 162 18.50 25.79 -1.06
N ALA A 163 19.11 25.04 -0.13
CA ALA A 163 20.54 25.11 0.15
C ALA A 163 21.40 24.66 -1.06
N ARG A 164 20.96 23.63 -1.78
CA ARG A 164 21.64 23.17 -3.01
C ARG A 164 21.52 24.18 -4.15
N GLU A 165 20.37 24.83 -4.27
CA GLU A 165 20.13 25.86 -5.29
C GLU A 165 20.97 27.10 -5.00
N ALA A 166 21.01 27.57 -3.77
CA ALA A 166 21.87 28.66 -3.33
C ALA A 166 23.39 28.35 -3.52
N ALA A 167 23.80 27.11 -3.25
CA ALA A 167 25.18 26.68 -3.49
C ALA A 167 25.52 26.64 -4.98
N ARG A 168 24.57 26.28 -5.83
CA ARG A 168 24.73 26.29 -7.28
C ARG A 168 24.82 27.69 -7.82
N GLU A 169 23.95 28.61 -7.39
CA GLU A 169 24.03 30.03 -7.78
C GLU A 169 25.36 30.68 -7.35
N ALA A 170 25.84 30.35 -6.13
CA ALA A 170 27.14 30.84 -5.66
C ALA A 170 28.30 30.33 -6.53
N ALA A 171 28.26 29.04 -6.92
CA ALA A 171 29.28 28.46 -7.81
C ALA A 171 29.24 29.02 -9.23
N GLU A 172 28.05 29.32 -9.75
CA GLU A 172 27.90 29.98 -11.07
C GLU A 172 28.37 31.45 -11.05
N ALA A 173 28.24 32.15 -9.91
CA ALA A 173 28.75 33.50 -9.72
C ALA A 173 30.29 33.56 -9.65
N GLU A 174 30.94 32.57 -9.07
CA GLU A 174 32.42 32.48 -9.03
C GLU A 174 33.04 32.14 -10.39
N THR A 175 32.36 31.34 -11.23
CA THR A 175 32.87 30.99 -12.58
C THR A 175 32.60 32.05 -13.65
N GLY A 176 31.68 33.00 -13.40
CA GLY A 176 31.38 34.11 -14.31
C GLY A 176 32.36 35.27 -14.27
N GLY A 177 33.31 35.28 -13.35
CA GLY A 177 34.29 36.37 -13.13
C GLY A 177 35.63 36.26 -13.87
N GLU A 178 35.92 35.14 -14.56
CA GLU A 178 37.28 34.87 -15.08
C GLU A 178 37.41 34.86 -16.63
N VAL A 179 36.49 35.49 -17.37
CA VAL A 179 36.59 35.58 -18.85
C VAL A 179 36.51 37.04 -19.36
N ALA A 180 37.21 37.97 -18.71
CA ALA A 180 37.29 39.32 -19.20
C ALA A 180 38.67 39.99 -18.90
N GLU A 181 39.76 39.34 -19.26
CA GLU A 181 41.02 40.05 -19.50
C GLU A 181 41.98 39.15 -20.31
N GLY A 182 42.22 39.47 -21.54
CA GLY A 182 43.30 38.86 -22.29
C GLY A 182 43.07 38.66 -23.78
N SER A 183 42.80 39.72 -24.54
CA SER A 183 43.18 39.70 -25.94
C SER A 183 43.29 41.12 -26.50
N THR A 184 44.49 41.69 -26.40
CA THR A 184 44.96 42.69 -27.36
C THR A 184 46.37 42.32 -27.78
N GLU A 185 46.61 42.52 -29.11
CA GLU A 185 47.87 42.51 -29.85
C GLU A 185 48.42 41.13 -30.22
N THR A 186 48.68 40.83 -31.47
CA THR A 186 49.47 41.62 -32.45
C THR A 186 49.21 41.11 -33.86
N SER A 187 49.20 42.07 -34.69
CA SER A 187 49.21 42.11 -36.16
C SER A 187 50.41 41.36 -36.79
N ALA A 188 50.19 41.13 -38.07
CA ALA A 188 51.12 41.25 -39.23
C ALA A 188 51.92 39.94 -39.56
N ASP A 189 51.74 39.67 -40.76
CA ASP A 189 52.67 39.63 -41.92
C ASP A 189 52.86 38.21 -42.52
N GLU A 190 52.59 38.28 -43.72
CA GLU A 190 53.31 38.03 -45.00
C GLU A 190 53.31 36.61 -45.57
N SER A 191 52.66 36.59 -46.69
CA SER A 191 53.10 36.23 -48.03
C SER A 191 53.51 34.79 -48.36
N ALA A 192 52.91 34.38 -49.47
CA ALA A 192 53.50 33.82 -50.68
C ALA A 192 53.78 32.34 -50.80
N ALA A 193 53.25 31.90 -51.91
CA ALA A 193 53.79 30.93 -52.86
C ALA A 193 53.77 29.39 -52.39
N GLU A 194 53.19 28.57 -53.07
CA GLU A 194 53.21 28.02 -54.46
C GLU A 194 52.12 26.99 -54.63
#